data_b04e1ce9a057d518e70dd366f3ecce5b
#
_entry.id   b04e1ce9a057d518e70dd366f3ecce5b
#
_cell.length_a   1.000
_cell.length_b   1.000
_cell.length_c   1.000
_cell.angle_alpha   90.00
_cell.angle_beta   90.00
_cell.angle_gamma   90.00
#
_symmetry.space_group_name_H-M   'P 1'
#
loop_
_entity.id
_entity.type
_entity.pdbx_description
1 polymer ?
#
loop_
_entity_poly.entity_id
_entity_poly.type
_entity_poly.pdbx_seq_one_letter_code
_entity_poly.pdbx_strand_id
1 'polypeptide(L)'
;MFGILAKFFRFSGRENGNKFKLSIVIGLIEALASAMKIPAIMYILIGLLSGKPTGKYIGGSIAIMILAIVIDVICKRYSTVLQTEGGYNASAFMRIKIAEHLRYLPMGYFNSNSIGEISSITTNTMEILGDVAARVVMLTMQGILETSMIILMLFIFDWRIGLIAAAGVLIFFGVNSVMQNAGKKDSEQKVLCDTELVNQIMEYLQGISEVKSYNLLGKQAKRLNDANEACEKVNTKMEMLFVPYHFLQSVITKITGAVIVAGSAYFYINGTMSAVYAIGMTISAFMLYSSLECAGNYSSLLHVVSVCVDKANAILELDTMDIDGKEIHPENYDIRLSNVSFSYDKRKIIDDISLSVPQKTTTAIVGPSGGGKSTLCNLIARFWDVDSGEVTLGGVNVKDYSMNSLMSNFSFVFQSVYLFADTIENNIKFGRQDASHEEVVEAAKKACCHDFISKLPDGYDTVIGEGGATLSGGEKQRISIARAIMKNAPIVILDEATANVDPENEKELMDAVDALTKEKTIIMIAHRLKTVRHADQIVVVDKGKIVQQGTHEQLMKQEGIYKRFVDARQQAVSWKLVY
;
A
#
# COMPACT_ATOMS: atom_id res chain seq x y z
N MET A 1 3.54 4.11 25.06
CA MET A 1 4.77 4.59 24.39
C MET A 1 5.69 3.46 23.97
N PHE A 2 6.37 2.71 24.88
CA PHE A 2 7.32 1.64 24.49
C PHE A 2 6.72 0.53 23.61
N GLY A 3 5.44 0.22 23.76
CA GLY A 3 4.74 -0.72 22.88
C GLY A 3 4.66 -0.24 21.43
N ILE A 4 4.46 1.05 21.21
CA ILE A 4 4.42 1.66 19.86
C ILE A 4 5.81 1.63 19.22
N LEU A 5 6.85 1.93 20.00
CA LEU A 5 8.24 1.83 19.54
C LEU A 5 8.60 0.41 19.11
N ALA A 6 8.27 -0.57 19.95
CA ALA A 6 8.51 -2.00 19.65
C ALA A 6 7.74 -2.45 18.38
N LYS A 7 6.50 -1.96 18.19
CA LYS A 7 5.68 -2.20 17.03
C LYS A 7 6.31 -1.63 15.76
N PHE A 8 6.79 -0.38 15.80
CA PHE A 8 7.48 0.24 14.68
C PHE A 8 8.78 -0.48 14.31
N PHE A 9 9.59 -0.90 15.30
CA PHE A 9 10.82 -1.67 15.04
C PHE A 9 10.54 -3.05 14.43
N ARG A 10 9.46 -3.70 14.84
CA ARG A 10 9.03 -4.97 14.24
C ARG A 10 8.56 -4.77 12.81
N PHE A 11 7.78 -3.73 12.56
CA PHE A 11 7.33 -3.33 11.23
C PHE A 11 8.50 -3.06 10.27
N SER A 12 9.55 -2.37 10.74
CA SER A 12 10.72 -2.01 9.92
C SER A 12 11.55 -3.20 9.43
N GLY A 13 11.27 -4.42 9.92
CA GLY A 13 12.02 -5.63 9.59
C GLY A 13 13.32 -5.76 10.38
N ARG A 14 13.97 -6.94 10.28
CA ARG A 14 15.15 -7.27 11.10
C ARG A 14 16.35 -6.37 10.83
N GLU A 15 16.64 -6.12 9.57
CA GLU A 15 17.82 -5.33 9.17
C GLU A 15 17.68 -3.86 9.59
N ASN A 16 16.58 -3.22 9.21
CA ASN A 16 16.34 -1.82 9.54
C ASN A 16 16.10 -1.62 11.05
N GLY A 17 15.43 -2.57 11.70
CA GLY A 17 15.28 -2.59 13.15
C GLY A 17 16.63 -2.64 13.88
N ASN A 18 17.64 -3.31 13.33
CA ASN A 18 18.99 -3.31 13.89
C ASN A 18 19.71 -1.96 13.71
N LYS A 19 19.48 -1.25 12.57
CA LYS A 19 19.97 0.13 12.37
C LYS A 19 19.41 1.08 13.44
N PHE A 20 18.11 0.98 13.73
CA PHE A 20 17.47 1.77 14.80
C PHE A 20 18.04 1.41 16.18
N LYS A 21 18.24 0.13 16.51
CA LYS A 21 18.85 -0.29 17.79
C LYS A 21 20.27 0.25 17.91
N LEU A 22 21.07 0.18 16.85
CA LEU A 22 22.42 0.73 16.86
C LEU A 22 22.40 2.26 17.03
N SER A 23 21.46 2.95 16.40
CA SER A 23 21.27 4.40 16.59
C SER A 23 20.91 4.73 18.04
N ILE A 24 20.11 3.92 18.75
CA ILE A 24 19.82 4.09 20.17
C ILE A 24 21.10 3.94 21.03
N VAL A 25 21.94 2.95 20.73
CA VAL A 25 23.21 2.76 21.43
C VAL A 25 24.15 3.96 21.23
N ILE A 26 24.25 4.46 19.98
CA ILE A 26 25.01 5.68 19.68
C ILE A 26 24.39 6.89 20.39
N GLY A 27 23.05 6.99 20.42
CA GLY A 27 22.31 8.03 21.15
C GLY A 27 22.57 8.00 22.66
N LEU A 28 22.86 6.84 23.25
CA LEU A 28 23.28 6.75 24.65
C LEU A 28 24.66 7.41 24.87
N ILE A 29 25.61 7.20 23.96
CA ILE A 29 26.93 7.83 23.99
C ILE A 29 26.79 9.36 23.78
N GLU A 30 25.92 9.79 22.85
CA GLU A 30 25.60 11.19 22.62
C GLU A 30 25.00 11.84 23.87
N ALA A 31 24.04 11.17 24.52
CA ALA A 31 23.44 11.66 25.77
C ALA A 31 24.46 11.80 26.91
N LEU A 32 25.39 10.86 27.01
CA LEU A 32 26.50 10.92 27.98
C LEU A 32 27.43 12.11 27.66
N ALA A 33 27.80 12.29 26.40
CA ALA A 33 28.63 13.43 25.98
C ALA A 33 27.93 14.77 26.27
N SER A 34 26.63 14.86 25.99
CA SER A 34 25.84 16.04 26.34
C SER A 34 25.80 16.33 27.84
N ALA A 35 25.67 15.26 28.67
CA ALA A 35 25.71 15.38 30.14
C ALA A 35 27.08 15.79 30.68
N MET A 36 28.19 15.51 29.97
CA MET A 36 29.56 15.92 30.38
C MET A 36 29.76 17.44 30.41
N LYS A 37 28.88 18.21 29.81
CA LYS A 37 28.88 19.69 29.93
C LYS A 37 28.73 20.13 31.39
N ILE A 38 28.00 19.37 32.22
CA ILE A 38 27.79 19.67 33.64
C ILE A 38 29.11 19.58 34.45
N PRO A 39 29.84 18.44 34.46
CA PRO A 39 31.11 18.34 35.14
C PRO A 39 32.17 19.32 34.56
N ALA A 40 32.15 19.67 33.30
CA ALA A 40 33.04 20.66 32.71
C ALA A 40 32.82 22.05 33.35
N ILE A 41 31.56 22.46 33.52
CA ILE A 41 31.19 23.73 34.18
C ILE A 41 31.56 23.65 35.67
N MET A 42 31.31 22.53 36.35
CA MET A 42 31.67 22.39 37.76
C MET A 42 33.18 22.45 37.99
N TYR A 43 33.98 21.91 37.06
CA TYR A 43 35.43 21.93 37.17
C TYR A 43 36.01 23.37 37.12
N ILE A 44 35.44 24.25 36.23
CA ILE A 44 35.85 25.65 36.21
C ILE A 44 35.38 26.39 37.47
N LEU A 45 34.18 26.09 38.00
CA LEU A 45 33.65 26.67 39.24
C LEU A 45 34.51 26.31 40.44
N ILE A 46 35.05 25.11 40.51
CA ILE A 46 36.03 24.70 41.55
C ILE A 46 37.24 25.64 41.51
N GLY A 47 37.79 25.88 40.34
CA GLY A 47 38.93 26.83 40.16
C GLY A 47 38.62 28.24 40.60
N LEU A 48 37.45 28.78 40.21
CA LEU A 48 37.03 30.12 40.55
C LEU A 48 36.77 30.34 42.05
N LEU A 49 36.08 29.41 42.69
CA LEU A 49 35.71 29.51 44.11
C LEU A 49 36.84 29.12 45.05
N SER A 50 37.86 28.38 44.59
CA SER A 50 39.06 28.08 45.39
C SER A 50 40.02 29.28 45.52
N GLY A 51 39.74 30.39 44.91
CA GLY A 51 40.59 31.59 44.93
C GLY A 51 41.94 31.44 44.21
N LYS A 52 42.15 30.33 43.49
CA LYS A 52 43.35 30.05 42.70
C LYS A 52 42.93 29.74 41.24
N PRO A 53 42.47 30.73 40.45
CA PRO A 53 42.15 30.51 39.06
C PRO A 53 43.43 30.25 38.28
N THR A 54 43.89 29.01 38.25
CA THR A 54 45.04 28.57 37.47
C THR A 54 44.58 28.18 36.07
N GLY A 55 45.40 28.50 35.08
CA GLY A 55 45.15 28.09 33.68
C GLY A 55 44.82 26.58 33.51
N LYS A 56 45.20 25.77 34.51
CA LYS A 56 44.87 24.33 34.56
C LYS A 56 43.35 24.04 34.65
N TYR A 57 42.59 24.79 35.44
CA TYR A 57 41.14 24.62 35.54
C TYR A 57 40.41 25.11 34.27
N ILE A 58 40.88 26.23 33.71
CA ILE A 58 40.33 26.74 32.44
C ILE A 58 40.64 25.78 31.31
N GLY A 59 41.91 25.37 31.16
CA GLY A 59 42.32 24.45 30.12
C GLY A 59 41.64 23.09 30.21
N GLY A 60 41.51 22.54 31.44
CA GLY A 60 40.80 21.27 31.66
C GLY A 60 39.30 21.32 31.32
N SER A 61 38.60 22.40 31.73
CA SER A 61 37.20 22.60 31.38
C SER A 61 36.99 22.71 29.87
N ILE A 62 37.84 23.50 29.21
CA ILE A 62 37.82 23.66 27.74
C ILE A 62 38.08 22.29 27.06
N ALA A 63 39.05 21.51 27.55
CA ALA A 63 39.36 20.21 26.98
C ALA A 63 38.18 19.23 27.11
N ILE A 64 37.52 19.19 28.28
CA ILE A 64 36.30 18.35 28.50
C ILE A 64 35.18 18.83 27.58
N MET A 65 34.93 20.12 27.44
CA MET A 65 33.91 20.69 26.57
C MET A 65 34.18 20.36 25.09
N ILE A 66 35.41 20.54 24.62
CA ILE A 66 35.78 20.19 23.22
C ILE A 66 35.58 18.68 22.97
N LEU A 67 36.04 17.84 23.90
CA LEU A 67 35.86 16.38 23.77
C LEU A 67 34.37 16.03 23.73
N ALA A 68 33.56 16.59 24.62
CA ALA A 68 32.11 16.37 24.64
C ALA A 68 31.44 16.79 23.33
N ILE A 69 31.80 18.00 22.79
CA ILE A 69 31.25 18.47 21.52
C ILE A 69 31.68 17.58 20.33
N VAL A 70 32.94 17.16 20.29
CA VAL A 70 33.41 16.29 19.21
C VAL A 70 32.67 14.94 19.22
N ILE A 71 32.52 14.33 20.40
CA ILE A 71 31.75 13.07 20.53
C ILE A 71 30.29 13.29 20.14
N ASP A 72 29.65 14.36 20.63
CA ASP A 72 28.26 14.72 20.33
C ASP A 72 28.03 14.85 18.83
N VAL A 73 28.87 15.63 18.13
CA VAL A 73 28.75 15.86 16.68
C VAL A 73 28.95 14.57 15.87
N ILE A 74 29.95 13.75 16.26
CA ILE A 74 30.21 12.48 15.58
C ILE A 74 29.03 11.51 15.80
N CYS A 75 28.59 11.33 17.04
CA CYS A 75 27.48 10.45 17.35
C CYS A 75 26.18 10.88 16.67
N LYS A 76 25.87 12.17 16.70
CA LYS A 76 24.69 12.75 16.04
C LYS A 76 24.69 12.51 14.54
N ARG A 77 25.85 12.68 13.88
CA ARG A 77 25.98 12.38 12.44
C ARG A 77 25.64 10.91 12.16
N TYR A 78 26.30 9.98 12.87
CA TYR A 78 26.07 8.54 12.63
C TYR A 78 24.66 8.10 13.00
N SER A 79 24.13 8.60 14.13
CA SER A 79 22.77 8.32 14.56
C SER A 79 21.74 8.79 13.53
N THR A 80 21.87 10.03 13.03
CA THR A 80 20.97 10.59 12.01
C THR A 80 21.03 9.80 10.69
N VAL A 81 22.22 9.42 10.22
CA VAL A 81 22.37 8.59 9.00
C VAL A 81 21.65 7.26 9.16
N LEU A 82 21.90 6.53 10.28
CA LEU A 82 21.25 5.25 10.55
C LEU A 82 19.72 5.36 10.64
N GLN A 83 19.20 6.44 11.22
CA GLN A 83 17.76 6.71 11.32
C GLN A 83 17.15 6.95 9.94
N THR A 84 17.78 7.80 9.13
CA THR A 84 17.31 8.16 7.80
C THR A 84 17.32 6.95 6.88
N GLU A 85 18.45 6.24 6.81
CA GLU A 85 18.54 5.01 6.02
C GLU A 85 17.56 3.94 6.50
N GLY A 86 17.46 3.74 7.82
CA GLY A 86 16.53 2.78 8.40
C GLY A 86 15.08 3.10 8.06
N GLY A 87 14.68 4.38 8.09
CA GLY A 87 13.32 4.83 7.78
C GLY A 87 12.96 4.63 6.31
N TYR A 88 13.76 5.18 5.40
CA TYR A 88 13.50 5.06 3.96
C TYR A 88 13.61 3.62 3.45
N ASN A 89 14.60 2.85 3.91
CA ASN A 89 14.72 1.45 3.53
C ASN A 89 13.56 0.61 4.08
N ALA A 90 13.07 0.88 5.30
CA ALA A 90 11.89 0.21 5.83
C ALA A 90 10.64 0.49 4.99
N SER A 91 10.42 1.77 4.62
CA SER A 91 9.31 2.17 3.76
C SER A 91 9.39 1.50 2.38
N ALA A 92 10.57 1.53 1.74
CA ALA A 92 10.78 0.90 0.43
C ALA A 92 10.54 -0.62 0.50
N PHE A 93 11.11 -1.30 1.50
CA PHE A 93 10.90 -2.73 1.73
C PHE A 93 9.42 -3.09 1.90
N MET A 94 8.69 -2.29 2.69
CA MET A 94 7.27 -2.55 2.93
C MET A 94 6.40 -2.27 1.70
N ARG A 95 6.73 -1.26 0.88
CA ARG A 95 6.06 -1.06 -0.42
C ARG A 95 6.18 -2.28 -1.32
N ILE A 96 7.40 -2.83 -1.45
CA ILE A 96 7.64 -4.04 -2.24
C ILE A 96 6.85 -5.21 -1.65
N LYS A 97 6.91 -5.42 -0.34
CA LYS A 97 6.20 -6.50 0.34
C LYS A 97 4.68 -6.40 0.18
N ILE A 98 4.12 -5.18 0.26
CA ILE A 98 2.69 -4.95 -0.01
C ILE A 98 2.40 -5.28 -1.48
N ALA A 99 3.20 -4.80 -2.44
CA ALA A 99 3.00 -5.07 -3.85
C ALA A 99 3.05 -6.58 -4.18
N GLU A 100 3.98 -7.31 -3.57
CA GLU A 100 4.04 -8.78 -3.67
C GLU A 100 2.80 -9.45 -3.08
N HIS A 101 2.33 -9.01 -1.92
CA HIS A 101 1.14 -9.54 -1.27
C HIS A 101 -0.14 -9.30 -2.10
N LEU A 102 -0.27 -8.08 -2.66
CA LEU A 102 -1.39 -7.72 -3.53
C LEU A 102 -1.54 -8.66 -4.74
N ARG A 103 -0.43 -9.21 -5.24
CA ARG A 103 -0.44 -10.17 -6.37
C ARG A 103 -1.26 -11.42 -6.10
N TYR A 104 -1.37 -11.81 -4.83
CA TYR A 104 -2.05 -13.03 -4.40
C TYR A 104 -3.44 -12.78 -3.82
N LEU A 105 -3.92 -11.53 -3.79
CA LEU A 105 -5.28 -11.22 -3.36
C LEU A 105 -6.29 -11.57 -4.46
N PRO A 106 -7.52 -11.97 -4.08
CA PRO A 106 -8.60 -12.17 -5.04
C PRO A 106 -8.86 -10.90 -5.86
N MET A 107 -9.16 -11.05 -7.15
CA MET A 107 -9.44 -9.89 -8.04
C MET A 107 -10.54 -8.97 -7.51
N GLY A 108 -11.48 -9.50 -6.75
CA GLY A 108 -12.56 -8.71 -6.19
C GLY A 108 -12.18 -7.77 -5.06
N TYR A 109 -11.01 -7.96 -4.50
CA TYR A 109 -10.47 -6.96 -3.59
C TYR A 109 -10.20 -5.63 -4.30
N PHE A 110 -9.86 -5.67 -5.61
CA PHE A 110 -9.52 -4.50 -6.41
C PHE A 110 -10.76 -3.81 -6.96
N ASN A 111 -11.52 -3.16 -6.10
CA ASN A 111 -12.59 -2.26 -6.46
C ASN A 111 -12.15 -0.80 -6.32
N SER A 112 -12.97 0.16 -6.77
CA SER A 112 -12.61 1.58 -6.73
C SER A 112 -12.21 2.09 -5.35
N ASN A 113 -12.87 1.61 -4.28
CA ASN A 113 -12.57 2.02 -2.90
C ASN A 113 -11.25 1.43 -2.41
N SER A 114 -11.02 0.12 -2.63
CA SER A 114 -9.78 -0.53 -2.21
C SER A 114 -8.56 -0.03 -2.98
N ILE A 115 -8.68 0.30 -4.26
CA ILE A 115 -7.59 0.90 -5.04
C ILE A 115 -7.18 2.26 -4.46
N GLY A 116 -8.15 3.10 -4.09
CA GLY A 116 -7.87 4.38 -3.43
C GLY A 116 -7.18 4.20 -2.07
N GLU A 117 -7.63 3.23 -1.28
CA GLU A 117 -7.02 2.89 0.02
C GLU A 117 -5.59 2.36 -0.15
N ILE A 118 -5.38 1.39 -1.05
CA ILE A 118 -4.05 0.84 -1.37
C ILE A 118 -3.11 1.96 -1.82
N SER A 119 -3.56 2.83 -2.73
CA SER A 119 -2.78 3.97 -3.20
C SER A 119 -2.40 4.90 -2.06
N SER A 120 -3.34 5.26 -1.18
CA SER A 120 -3.08 6.09 0.01
C SER A 120 -2.07 5.45 0.97
N ILE A 121 -2.16 4.13 1.18
CA ILE A 121 -1.25 3.41 2.07
C ILE A 121 0.14 3.30 1.44
N THR A 122 0.25 2.91 0.18
CA THR A 122 1.55 2.72 -0.48
C THR A 122 2.30 4.03 -0.76
N THR A 123 1.60 5.15 -0.88
CA THR A 123 2.19 6.48 -1.07
C THR A 123 2.31 7.22 0.27
N ASN A 124 1.22 7.80 0.75
CA ASN A 124 1.19 8.72 1.88
C ASN A 124 1.55 8.05 3.22
N THR A 125 0.91 6.91 3.54
CA THR A 125 1.20 6.22 4.81
C THR A 125 2.65 5.72 4.86
N MET A 126 3.18 5.18 3.74
CA MET A 126 4.58 4.75 3.68
C MET A 126 5.57 5.92 3.74
N GLU A 127 5.23 7.09 3.21
CA GLU A 127 6.05 8.30 3.33
C GLU A 127 6.10 8.77 4.78
N ILE A 128 4.95 8.84 5.46
CA ILE A 128 4.87 9.15 6.90
C ILE A 128 5.72 8.17 7.72
N LEU A 129 5.65 6.87 7.42
CA LEU A 129 6.43 5.85 8.13
C LEU A 129 7.93 5.93 7.84
N GLY A 130 8.33 6.31 6.63
CA GLY A 130 9.72 6.44 6.24
C GLY A 130 10.43 7.66 6.85
N ASP A 131 9.80 8.83 6.77
CA ASP A 131 10.38 10.09 7.24
C ASP A 131 9.92 10.47 8.65
N VAL A 132 8.61 10.67 8.83
CA VAL A 132 8.07 11.22 10.08
C VAL A 132 8.19 10.23 11.22
N ALA A 133 7.82 8.97 11.01
CA ALA A 133 7.82 7.97 12.08
C ALA A 133 9.23 7.68 12.60
N ALA A 134 10.19 7.51 11.70
CA ALA A 134 11.60 7.30 12.08
C ALA A 134 12.11 8.47 12.94
N ARG A 135 11.84 9.71 12.52
CA ARG A 135 12.24 10.92 13.23
C ARG A 135 11.54 11.04 14.57
N VAL A 136 10.23 10.90 14.64
CA VAL A 136 9.41 10.99 15.87
C VAL A 136 9.86 9.96 16.91
N VAL A 137 10.04 8.71 16.47
CA VAL A 137 10.50 7.62 17.35
C VAL A 137 11.88 7.92 17.93
N MET A 138 12.80 8.37 17.08
CA MET A 138 14.18 8.58 17.51
C MET A 138 14.37 9.83 18.35
N LEU A 139 13.70 10.95 18.03
CA LEU A 139 13.75 12.16 18.85
C LEU A 139 13.11 11.94 20.23
N THR A 140 12.01 11.17 20.29
CA THR A 140 11.43 10.77 21.58
C THR A 140 12.41 9.93 22.40
N MET A 141 13.09 8.95 21.77
CA MET A 141 14.09 8.12 22.45
C MET A 141 15.30 8.94 22.89
N GLN A 142 15.80 9.82 22.05
CA GLN A 142 16.91 10.71 22.37
C GLN A 142 16.60 11.60 23.59
N GLY A 143 15.42 12.23 23.60
CA GLY A 143 15.01 13.06 24.74
C GLY A 143 14.90 12.25 26.07
N ILE A 144 14.46 10.98 26.00
CA ILE A 144 14.43 10.08 27.16
C ILE A 144 15.85 9.75 27.61
N LEU A 145 16.75 9.42 26.68
CA LEU A 145 18.14 9.05 27.00
C LEU A 145 18.90 10.23 27.61
N GLU A 146 18.79 11.43 27.02
CA GLU A 146 19.41 12.63 27.55
C GLU A 146 18.89 12.97 28.96
N THR A 147 17.57 12.95 29.14
CA THR A 147 16.93 13.19 30.44
C THR A 147 17.43 12.18 31.48
N SER A 148 17.50 10.89 31.12
CA SER A 148 17.97 9.83 32.00
C SER A 148 19.43 10.02 32.42
N MET A 149 20.30 10.45 31.48
CA MET A 149 21.70 10.73 31.76
C MET A 149 21.91 11.94 32.67
N ILE A 150 21.12 13.01 32.45
CA ILE A 150 21.15 14.19 33.32
C ILE A 150 20.71 13.81 34.75
N ILE A 151 19.64 13.04 34.90
CA ILE A 151 19.18 12.56 36.21
C ILE A 151 20.26 11.71 36.89
N LEU A 152 20.88 10.79 36.15
CA LEU A 152 21.98 9.97 36.69
C LEU A 152 23.14 10.83 37.19
N MET A 153 23.53 11.85 36.44
CA MET A 153 24.53 12.82 36.85
C MET A 153 24.12 13.57 38.12
N LEU A 154 22.85 14.01 38.20
CA LEU A 154 22.33 14.68 39.41
C LEU A 154 22.42 13.75 40.64
N PHE A 155 22.10 12.46 40.51
CA PHE A 155 22.25 11.49 41.60
C PHE A 155 23.70 11.30 42.04
N ILE A 156 24.64 11.32 41.10
CA ILE A 156 26.09 11.20 41.42
C ILE A 156 26.59 12.39 42.27
N PHE A 157 26.11 13.56 41.96
CA PHE A 157 26.52 14.81 42.64
C PHE A 157 25.79 15.03 43.96
N ASP A 158 24.43 14.91 43.96
CA ASP A 158 23.63 14.98 45.19
C ASP A 158 22.34 14.15 44.99
N TRP A 159 22.20 13.06 45.75
CA TRP A 159 21.08 12.15 45.65
C TRP A 159 19.72 12.82 45.93
N ARG A 160 19.66 13.87 46.78
CA ARG A 160 18.45 14.59 47.16
C ARG A 160 17.88 15.35 45.95
N ILE A 161 18.77 16.06 45.25
CA ILE A 161 18.40 16.75 44.02
C ILE A 161 18.05 15.77 42.90
N GLY A 162 18.77 14.67 42.79
CA GLY A 162 18.45 13.55 41.90
C GLY A 162 17.05 13.02 42.10
N LEU A 163 16.61 12.84 43.37
CA LEU A 163 15.25 12.40 43.70
C LEU A 163 14.19 13.41 43.29
N ILE A 164 14.42 14.74 43.49
CA ILE A 164 13.50 15.81 43.08
C ILE A 164 13.35 15.78 41.56
N ALA A 165 14.45 15.68 40.82
CA ALA A 165 14.45 15.62 39.38
C ALA A 165 13.70 14.35 38.85
N ALA A 166 13.98 13.19 39.44
CA ALA A 166 13.32 11.93 39.09
C ALA A 166 11.81 11.99 39.36
N ALA A 167 11.38 12.53 40.50
CA ALA A 167 9.97 12.71 40.80
C ALA A 167 9.26 13.63 39.77
N GLY A 168 9.90 14.76 39.41
CA GLY A 168 9.36 15.68 38.38
C GLY A 168 9.20 15.00 37.01
N VAL A 169 10.20 14.21 36.60
CA VAL A 169 10.16 13.45 35.34
C VAL A 169 9.10 12.34 35.37
N LEU A 170 8.91 11.65 36.49
CA LEU A 170 7.83 10.66 36.63
C LEU A 170 6.45 11.31 36.50
N ILE A 171 6.24 12.49 37.12
CA ILE A 171 4.98 13.24 36.99
C ILE A 171 4.78 13.67 35.54
N PHE A 172 5.83 14.16 34.86
CA PHE A 172 5.79 14.53 33.45
C PHE A 172 5.34 13.36 32.58
N PHE A 173 5.95 12.18 32.71
CA PHE A 173 5.55 11.00 31.94
C PHE A 173 4.16 10.46 32.32
N GLY A 174 3.71 10.69 33.56
CA GLY A 174 2.34 10.43 33.99
C GLY A 174 1.35 11.26 33.17
N VAL A 175 1.57 12.58 33.09
CA VAL A 175 0.76 13.49 32.25
C VAL A 175 0.84 13.12 30.77
N ASN A 176 2.04 12.75 30.30
CA ASN A 176 2.23 12.31 28.92
C ASN A 176 1.42 11.04 28.59
N SER A 177 1.35 10.09 29.53
CA SER A 177 0.54 8.86 29.36
C SER A 177 -0.96 9.16 29.27
N VAL A 178 -1.45 10.10 30.09
CA VAL A 178 -2.85 10.55 30.02
C VAL A 178 -3.14 11.24 28.68
N MET A 179 -2.24 12.12 28.24
CA MET A 179 -2.33 12.81 26.93
C MET A 179 -2.41 11.80 25.77
N GLN A 180 -1.54 10.80 25.75
CA GLN A 180 -1.54 9.78 24.71
C GLN A 180 -2.85 8.98 24.68
N ASN A 181 -3.39 8.62 25.83
CA ASN A 181 -4.66 7.89 25.91
C ASN A 181 -5.83 8.77 25.42
N ALA A 182 -5.83 10.06 25.76
CA ALA A 182 -6.84 11.02 25.30
C ALA A 182 -6.79 11.20 23.76
N GLY A 183 -5.59 11.27 23.18
CA GLY A 183 -5.40 11.49 21.75
C GLY A 183 -5.65 10.26 20.85
N LYS A 184 -5.76 9.06 21.41
CA LYS A 184 -5.86 7.83 20.63
C LYS A 184 -7.01 7.86 19.62
N LYS A 185 -8.21 8.18 20.04
CA LYS A 185 -9.41 8.22 19.20
C LYS A 185 -9.33 9.31 18.12
N ASP A 186 -8.84 10.49 18.46
CA ASP A 186 -8.72 11.59 17.51
C ASP A 186 -7.60 11.33 16.48
N SER A 187 -6.54 10.61 16.86
CA SER A 187 -5.51 10.13 15.91
C SER A 187 -6.06 9.15 14.87
N GLU A 188 -6.93 8.23 15.29
CA GLU A 188 -7.64 7.33 14.36
C GLU A 188 -8.53 8.11 13.39
N GLN A 189 -9.31 9.08 13.91
CA GLN A 189 -10.16 9.94 13.10
C GLN A 189 -9.35 10.79 12.10
N LYS A 190 -8.18 11.31 12.51
CA LYS A 190 -7.29 12.06 11.62
C LYS A 190 -6.91 11.21 10.40
N VAL A 191 -6.39 10.01 10.61
CA VAL A 191 -5.92 9.15 9.52
C VAL A 191 -7.08 8.73 8.61
N LEU A 192 -8.28 8.49 9.15
CA LEU A 192 -9.48 8.22 8.35
C LEU A 192 -9.88 9.43 7.50
N CYS A 193 -9.87 10.62 8.09
CA CYS A 193 -10.22 11.85 7.39
C CYS A 193 -9.24 12.18 6.27
N ASP A 194 -7.95 12.02 6.50
CA ASP A 194 -6.91 12.21 5.47
C ASP A 194 -7.11 11.21 4.31
N THR A 195 -7.48 9.96 4.60
CA THR A 195 -7.78 8.95 3.57
C THR A 195 -9.02 9.34 2.76
N GLU A 196 -10.10 9.77 3.43
CA GLU A 196 -11.33 10.20 2.76
C GLU A 196 -11.10 11.43 1.87
N LEU A 197 -10.30 12.39 2.31
CA LEU A 197 -9.91 13.55 1.49
C LEU A 197 -9.20 13.11 0.21
N VAL A 198 -8.25 12.18 0.31
CA VAL A 198 -7.56 11.62 -0.87
C VAL A 198 -8.55 10.94 -1.81
N ASN A 199 -9.50 10.14 -1.29
CA ASN A 199 -10.51 9.49 -2.10
C ASN A 199 -11.41 10.51 -2.84
N GLN A 200 -11.83 11.59 -2.18
CA GLN A 200 -12.63 12.65 -2.80
C GLN A 200 -11.84 13.41 -3.89
N ILE A 201 -10.54 13.64 -3.68
CA ILE A 201 -9.67 14.22 -4.70
C ILE A 201 -9.57 13.29 -5.91
N MET A 202 -9.36 12.00 -5.69
CA MET A 202 -9.25 11.01 -6.77
C MET A 202 -10.56 10.88 -7.56
N GLU A 203 -11.72 10.83 -6.87
CA GLU A 203 -13.04 10.84 -7.51
C GLU A 203 -13.24 12.09 -8.37
N TYR A 204 -12.88 13.27 -7.84
CA TYR A 204 -12.96 14.53 -8.58
C TYR A 204 -12.09 14.55 -9.84
N LEU A 205 -10.84 14.06 -9.74
CA LEU A 205 -9.90 14.01 -10.86
C LEU A 205 -10.33 12.99 -11.92
N GLN A 206 -10.79 11.81 -11.52
CA GLN A 206 -11.28 10.78 -12.44
C GLN A 206 -12.55 11.24 -13.19
N GLY A 207 -13.43 11.97 -12.50
CA GLY A 207 -14.67 12.51 -13.08
C GLY A 207 -14.55 13.93 -13.65
N ILE A 208 -13.34 14.46 -13.87
CA ILE A 208 -13.15 15.88 -14.26
C ILE A 208 -13.80 16.23 -15.59
N SER A 209 -13.86 15.27 -16.52
CA SER A 209 -14.51 15.44 -17.83
C SER A 209 -16.02 15.67 -17.69
N GLU A 210 -16.66 14.88 -16.84
CA GLU A 210 -18.08 14.96 -16.51
C GLU A 210 -18.39 16.25 -15.74
N VAL A 211 -17.54 16.57 -14.76
CA VAL A 211 -17.67 17.81 -13.97
C VAL A 211 -17.64 19.03 -14.89
N LYS A 212 -16.74 19.06 -15.87
CA LYS A 212 -16.63 20.15 -16.86
C LYS A 212 -17.80 20.13 -17.84
N SER A 213 -18.16 18.96 -18.39
CA SER A 213 -19.19 18.82 -19.42
C SER A 213 -20.58 19.19 -18.92
N TYR A 214 -20.89 18.84 -17.68
CA TYR A 214 -22.19 19.10 -17.05
C TYR A 214 -22.20 20.35 -16.14
N ASN A 215 -21.10 21.12 -16.13
CA ASN A 215 -20.94 22.30 -15.28
C ASN A 215 -21.22 22.04 -13.79
N LEU A 216 -20.76 20.90 -13.29
CA LEU A 216 -20.96 20.45 -11.91
C LEU A 216 -19.91 21.02 -10.93
N LEU A 217 -19.14 22.02 -11.37
CA LEU A 217 -18.06 22.65 -10.58
C LEU A 217 -18.53 23.03 -9.16
N GLY A 218 -19.76 23.57 -9.02
CA GLY A 218 -20.30 23.97 -7.72
C GLY A 218 -20.61 22.79 -6.77
N LYS A 219 -21.16 21.68 -7.29
CA LYS A 219 -21.57 20.51 -6.46
C LYS A 219 -20.38 19.64 -6.04
N GLN A 220 -19.49 19.32 -6.98
CA GLN A 220 -18.32 18.49 -6.70
C GLN A 220 -17.25 19.26 -5.92
N ALA A 221 -17.04 20.56 -6.24
CA ALA A 221 -16.21 21.43 -5.42
C ALA A 221 -16.74 21.54 -3.98
N LYS A 222 -18.06 21.53 -3.77
CA LYS A 222 -18.66 21.53 -2.43
C LYS A 222 -18.30 20.24 -1.66
N ARG A 223 -18.41 19.04 -2.29
CA ARG A 223 -18.05 17.78 -1.63
C ARG A 223 -16.56 17.76 -1.21
N LEU A 224 -15.69 18.20 -2.10
CA LEU A 224 -14.25 18.31 -1.81
C LEU A 224 -13.99 19.33 -0.68
N ASN A 225 -14.66 20.48 -0.71
CA ASN A 225 -14.55 21.48 0.33
C ASN A 225 -15.09 20.96 1.67
N ASP A 226 -16.23 20.25 1.67
CA ASP A 226 -16.80 19.65 2.89
C ASP A 226 -15.83 18.61 3.50
N ALA A 227 -15.16 17.79 2.66
CA ALA A 227 -14.14 16.85 3.12
C ALA A 227 -12.90 17.57 3.68
N ASN A 228 -12.46 18.63 3.01
CA ASN A 228 -11.34 19.46 3.48
C ASN A 228 -11.64 20.16 4.81
N GLU A 229 -12.84 20.76 4.95
CA GLU A 229 -13.28 21.36 6.21
C GLU A 229 -13.41 20.32 7.33
N ALA A 230 -13.86 19.10 7.02
CA ALA A 230 -13.91 18.02 8.00
C ALA A 230 -12.51 17.65 8.49
N CYS A 231 -11.52 17.54 7.59
CA CYS A 231 -10.11 17.31 7.94
C CYS A 231 -9.52 18.45 8.76
N GLU A 232 -9.77 19.69 8.38
CA GLU A 232 -9.34 20.87 9.13
C GLU A 232 -9.88 20.85 10.57
N LYS A 233 -11.19 20.57 10.74
CA LYS A 233 -11.82 20.48 12.05
C LYS A 233 -11.23 19.36 12.91
N VAL A 234 -11.00 18.19 12.34
CA VAL A 234 -10.41 17.04 13.06
C VAL A 234 -8.95 17.36 13.46
N ASN A 235 -8.15 17.91 12.54
CA ASN A 235 -6.76 18.28 12.82
C ASN A 235 -6.67 19.36 13.88
N THR A 236 -7.46 20.44 13.76
CA THR A 236 -7.52 21.51 14.74
C THR A 236 -7.98 21.01 16.11
N LYS A 237 -9.02 20.15 16.14
CA LYS A 237 -9.50 19.56 17.39
C LYS A 237 -8.42 18.72 18.07
N MET A 238 -7.66 17.93 17.31
CA MET A 238 -6.56 17.13 17.84
C MET A 238 -5.46 17.98 18.44
N GLU A 239 -5.02 19.03 17.74
CA GLU A 239 -4.02 19.96 18.25
C GLU A 239 -4.51 20.69 19.52
N MET A 240 -5.76 21.18 19.51
CA MET A 240 -6.36 21.83 20.68
C MET A 240 -6.53 20.88 21.88
N LEU A 241 -6.69 19.58 21.65
CA LEU A 241 -6.70 18.57 22.71
C LEU A 241 -5.33 18.47 23.40
N PHE A 242 -4.23 18.59 22.65
CA PHE A 242 -2.88 18.45 23.19
C PHE A 242 -2.36 19.71 23.90
N VAL A 243 -2.83 20.91 23.52
CA VAL A 243 -2.40 22.20 24.10
C VAL A 243 -2.43 22.21 25.64
N PRO A 244 -3.51 21.82 26.35
CA PRO A 244 -3.54 21.87 27.82
C PRO A 244 -2.53 20.88 28.45
N TYR A 245 -2.30 19.73 27.82
CA TYR A 245 -1.31 18.78 28.32
C TYR A 245 0.12 19.29 28.14
N HIS A 246 0.45 19.87 26.98
CA HIS A 246 1.76 20.50 26.76
C HIS A 246 1.99 21.67 27.71
N PHE A 247 0.97 22.49 27.94
CA PHE A 247 1.03 23.54 28.94
C PHE A 247 1.31 22.97 30.34
N LEU A 248 0.58 21.91 30.75
CA LEU A 248 0.77 21.27 32.04
C LEU A 248 2.17 20.65 32.16
N GLN A 249 2.66 19.99 31.10
CA GLN A 249 4.02 19.44 31.05
C GLN A 249 5.08 20.57 31.22
N SER A 250 4.91 21.69 30.51
CA SER A 250 5.82 22.84 30.64
C SER A 250 5.76 23.46 32.05
N VAL A 251 4.60 23.52 32.67
CA VAL A 251 4.46 23.97 34.08
C VAL A 251 5.19 23.03 35.04
N ILE A 252 5.02 21.72 34.88
CA ILE A 252 5.68 20.70 35.72
C ILE A 252 7.20 20.80 35.60
N THR A 253 7.73 20.93 34.38
CA THR A 253 9.17 21.05 34.17
C THR A 253 9.72 22.31 34.82
N LYS A 254 9.05 23.44 34.64
CA LYS A 254 9.45 24.72 35.25
C LYS A 254 9.36 24.71 36.77
N ILE A 255 8.30 24.14 37.36
CA ILE A 255 8.16 23.96 38.80
C ILE A 255 9.26 23.04 39.32
N THR A 256 9.52 21.89 38.66
CA THR A 256 10.59 20.98 39.07
C THR A 256 11.93 21.71 39.13
N GLY A 257 12.21 22.53 38.15
CA GLY A 257 13.43 23.34 38.16
C GLY A 257 13.48 24.40 39.25
N ALA A 258 12.40 25.10 39.45
CA ALA A 258 12.35 26.04 40.57
C ALA A 258 12.59 25.32 41.92
N VAL A 259 12.06 24.13 42.10
CA VAL A 259 12.29 23.31 43.30
C VAL A 259 13.74 22.83 43.38
N ILE A 260 14.37 22.45 42.25
CA ILE A 260 15.80 22.09 42.20
C ILE A 260 16.66 23.31 42.61
N VAL A 261 16.38 24.49 42.06
CA VAL A 261 17.11 25.71 42.38
C VAL A 261 16.94 26.08 43.85
N ALA A 262 15.69 26.11 44.35
CA ALA A 262 15.39 26.44 45.74
C ALA A 262 15.99 25.41 46.72
N GLY A 263 15.89 24.12 46.40
CA GLY A 263 16.49 23.03 47.19
C GLY A 263 18.01 23.12 47.24
N SER A 264 18.65 23.41 46.09
CA SER A 264 20.11 23.61 46.02
C SER A 264 20.56 24.79 46.85
N ALA A 265 19.85 25.91 46.82
CA ALA A 265 20.11 27.09 47.66
C ALA A 265 19.89 26.78 49.13
N TYR A 266 18.82 26.08 49.52
CA TYR A 266 18.53 25.67 50.88
C TYR A 266 19.62 24.75 51.46
N PHE A 267 20.08 23.74 50.72
CA PHE A 267 21.14 22.83 51.14
C PHE A 267 22.50 23.53 51.24
N TYR A 268 22.74 24.52 50.37
CA TYR A 268 23.93 25.36 50.48
C TYR A 268 23.92 26.24 51.75
N ILE A 269 22.82 26.94 52.04
CA ILE A 269 22.68 27.79 53.23
C ILE A 269 22.84 26.99 54.50
N ASN A 270 22.29 25.75 54.53
CA ASN A 270 22.45 24.87 55.69
C ASN A 270 23.81 24.16 55.77
N GLY A 271 24.78 24.52 54.92
CA GLY A 271 26.14 23.98 54.94
C GLY A 271 26.26 22.49 54.54
N THR A 272 25.17 21.89 54.01
CA THR A 272 25.14 20.48 53.59
C THR A 272 25.49 20.25 52.11
N MET A 273 25.68 21.34 51.37
CA MET A 273 26.08 21.33 49.95
C MET A 273 27.13 22.43 49.72
N SER A 274 28.15 22.16 48.90
CA SER A 274 29.12 23.20 48.51
C SER A 274 28.54 24.18 47.46
N ALA A 275 29.10 25.42 47.43
CA ALA A 275 28.68 26.40 46.42
C ALA A 275 28.83 25.92 44.99
N VAL A 276 29.88 25.13 44.69
CA VAL A 276 30.11 24.54 43.38
C VAL A 276 28.95 23.64 42.97
N TYR A 277 28.56 22.74 43.87
CA TYR A 277 27.44 21.83 43.62
C TYR A 277 26.11 22.58 43.50
N ALA A 278 25.83 23.55 44.33
CA ALA A 278 24.59 24.36 44.27
C ALA A 278 24.44 25.08 42.93
N ILE A 279 25.51 25.71 42.44
CA ILE A 279 25.52 26.39 41.14
C ILE A 279 25.39 25.35 40.01
N GLY A 280 26.14 24.25 40.07
CA GLY A 280 26.09 23.19 39.08
C GLY A 280 24.70 22.56 38.95
N MET A 281 24.00 22.31 40.07
CA MET A 281 22.62 21.80 40.09
C MET A 281 21.64 22.77 39.49
N THR A 282 21.79 24.07 39.77
CA THR A 282 20.96 25.13 39.18
C THR A 282 21.09 25.14 37.65
N ILE A 283 22.30 25.04 37.11
CA ILE A 283 22.54 24.98 35.66
C ILE A 283 21.95 23.71 35.07
N SER A 284 22.12 22.56 35.74
CA SER A 284 21.59 21.27 35.30
C SER A 284 20.07 21.26 35.23
N ALA A 285 19.38 21.99 36.11
CA ALA A 285 17.94 22.14 36.07
C ALA A 285 17.44 22.71 34.73
N PHE A 286 18.12 23.70 34.18
CA PHE A 286 17.77 24.29 32.87
C PHE A 286 18.06 23.35 31.70
N MET A 287 19.10 22.51 31.80
CA MET A 287 19.39 21.52 30.76
C MET A 287 18.34 20.40 30.71
N LEU A 288 17.82 19.98 31.87
CA LEU A 288 16.81 18.94 31.99
C LEU A 288 15.51 19.29 31.21
N TYR A 289 15.13 20.57 31.17
CA TYR A 289 13.88 21.02 30.57
C TYR A 289 13.83 20.81 29.06
N SER A 290 14.86 21.21 28.33
CA SER A 290 14.84 21.19 26.87
C SER A 290 14.71 19.75 26.31
N SER A 291 15.43 18.78 26.89
CA SER A 291 15.40 17.39 26.48
C SER A 291 14.06 16.74 26.81
N LEU A 292 13.47 17.06 27.96
CA LEU A 292 12.20 16.51 28.40
C LEU A 292 11.02 17.04 27.58
N GLU A 293 10.99 18.35 27.32
CA GLU A 293 9.94 18.97 26.48
C GLU A 293 10.01 18.46 25.05
N CYS A 294 11.20 18.26 24.49
CA CYS A 294 11.38 17.65 23.17
C CYS A 294 10.74 16.24 23.13
N ALA A 295 11.05 15.38 24.10
CA ALA A 295 10.45 14.06 24.19
C ALA A 295 8.91 14.10 24.30
N GLY A 296 8.37 15.04 25.05
CA GLY A 296 6.92 15.25 25.23
C GLY A 296 6.24 15.64 23.92
N ASN A 297 6.78 16.64 23.22
CA ASN A 297 6.22 17.16 21.97
C ASN A 297 6.13 16.08 20.89
N TYR A 298 7.20 15.32 20.69
CA TYR A 298 7.20 14.26 19.68
C TYR A 298 6.39 13.02 20.09
N SER A 299 6.21 12.78 21.39
CA SER A 299 5.42 11.64 21.87
C SER A 299 3.94 11.70 21.48
N SER A 300 3.38 12.92 21.28
CA SER A 300 2.00 13.11 20.82
C SER A 300 1.76 12.49 19.45
N LEU A 301 2.77 12.46 18.57
CA LEU A 301 2.69 11.89 17.23
C LEU A 301 2.86 10.36 17.18
N LEU A 302 3.27 9.72 18.26
CA LEU A 302 3.49 8.26 18.28
C LEU A 302 2.23 7.46 17.97
N HIS A 303 1.04 7.96 18.33
CA HIS A 303 -0.22 7.29 17.98
C HIS A 303 -0.50 7.30 16.48
N VAL A 304 -0.20 8.41 15.79
CA VAL A 304 -0.30 8.49 14.33
C VAL A 304 0.60 7.42 13.69
N VAL A 305 1.83 7.29 14.18
CA VAL A 305 2.76 6.22 13.73
C VAL A 305 2.15 4.83 13.96
N SER A 306 1.54 4.59 15.13
CA SER A 306 0.88 3.29 15.41
C SER A 306 -0.25 2.99 14.44
N VAL A 307 -1.12 3.98 14.16
CA VAL A 307 -2.24 3.80 13.21
C VAL A 307 -1.74 3.55 11.79
N CYS A 308 -0.70 4.27 11.36
CA CYS A 308 -0.07 4.04 10.06
C CYS A 308 0.50 2.62 9.93
N VAL A 309 1.16 2.11 10.97
CA VAL A 309 1.65 0.72 11.01
C VAL A 309 0.50 -0.28 10.96
N ASP A 310 -0.60 -0.02 11.68
CA ASP A 310 -1.77 -0.91 11.66
C ASP A 310 -2.42 -0.97 10.29
N LYS A 311 -2.60 0.17 9.63
CA LYS A 311 -3.13 0.23 8.26
C LYS A 311 -2.27 -0.55 7.26
N ALA A 312 -0.95 -0.40 7.34
CA ALA A 312 -0.04 -1.13 6.47
C ALA A 312 -0.06 -2.64 6.73
N ASN A 313 -0.13 -3.05 8.00
CA ASN A 313 -0.24 -4.46 8.36
C ASN A 313 -1.60 -5.05 7.97
N ALA A 314 -2.69 -4.28 8.04
CA ALA A 314 -4.02 -4.75 7.69
C ALA A 314 -4.09 -5.28 6.24
N ILE A 315 -3.37 -4.64 5.29
CA ILE A 315 -3.26 -5.17 3.92
C ILE A 315 -2.52 -6.51 3.91
N LEU A 316 -1.43 -6.64 4.69
CA LEU A 316 -0.62 -7.85 4.73
C LEU A 316 -1.28 -9.01 5.50
N GLU A 317 -2.33 -8.73 6.26
CA GLU A 317 -3.13 -9.71 6.99
C GLU A 317 -4.35 -10.20 6.22
N LEU A 318 -4.61 -9.61 5.03
CA LEU A 318 -5.69 -10.09 4.16
C LEU A 318 -5.40 -11.51 3.68
N ASP A 319 -6.44 -12.32 3.63
CA ASP A 319 -6.35 -13.70 3.15
C ASP A 319 -5.93 -13.72 1.67
N THR A 320 -4.84 -14.38 1.40
CA THR A 320 -4.32 -14.57 0.06
C THR A 320 -4.87 -15.84 -0.58
N MET A 321 -5.02 -15.81 -1.88
CA MET A 321 -5.19 -17.03 -2.64
C MET A 321 -3.84 -17.75 -2.64
N ASP A 322 -3.87 -19.04 -2.29
CA ASP A 322 -2.76 -19.92 -2.00
C ASP A 322 -1.41 -19.55 -2.66
N ILE A 323 -0.45 -19.12 -1.84
CA ILE A 323 0.93 -18.83 -2.25
C ILE A 323 1.73 -20.15 -2.34
N ASP A 324 1.37 -21.13 -1.49
CA ASP A 324 2.09 -22.39 -1.28
C ASP A 324 1.48 -23.58 -2.06
N GLY A 325 0.62 -23.31 -3.05
CA GLY A 325 0.04 -24.33 -3.90
C GLY A 325 1.12 -25.12 -4.65
N LYS A 326 0.77 -26.31 -5.08
CA LYS A 326 1.69 -27.22 -5.78
C LYS A 326 1.93 -26.76 -7.21
N GLU A 327 3.15 -26.92 -7.68
CA GLU A 327 3.45 -26.80 -9.10
C GLU A 327 2.92 -28.05 -9.82
N ILE A 328 1.79 -27.90 -10.52
CA ILE A 328 1.07 -28.99 -11.18
C ILE A 328 1.05 -28.73 -12.68
N HIS A 329 1.49 -29.69 -13.46
CA HIS A 329 1.36 -29.72 -14.91
C HIS A 329 0.27 -30.75 -15.27
N PRO A 330 -0.92 -30.30 -15.70
CA PRO A 330 -2.02 -31.22 -15.99
C PRO A 330 -1.74 -32.05 -17.23
N GLU A 331 -2.11 -33.35 -17.21
CA GLU A 331 -1.97 -34.23 -18.36
C GLU A 331 -2.97 -33.91 -19.48
N ASN A 332 -4.12 -33.37 -19.13
CA ASN A 332 -5.14 -32.86 -20.04
C ASN A 332 -5.69 -31.51 -19.54
N TYR A 333 -6.40 -30.84 -20.44
CA TYR A 333 -6.92 -29.47 -20.17
C TYR A 333 -8.45 -29.45 -20.10
N ASP A 334 -9.08 -30.57 -19.70
CA ASP A 334 -10.51 -30.62 -19.41
C ASP A 334 -10.81 -29.73 -18.18
N ILE A 335 -11.84 -28.92 -18.30
CA ILE A 335 -12.32 -28.12 -17.18
C ILE A 335 -13.68 -28.67 -16.75
N ARG A 336 -13.86 -28.85 -15.44
CA ARG A 336 -15.15 -29.29 -14.89
C ARG A 336 -15.52 -28.41 -13.69
N LEU A 337 -16.77 -28.00 -13.67
CA LEU A 337 -17.41 -27.37 -12.55
C LEU A 337 -18.46 -28.33 -12.00
N SER A 338 -18.46 -28.55 -10.68
CA SER A 338 -19.38 -29.48 -10.00
C SER A 338 -20.11 -28.71 -8.90
N ASN A 339 -21.41 -28.47 -9.09
CA ASN A 339 -22.32 -27.80 -8.12
C ASN A 339 -21.76 -26.49 -7.58
N VAL A 340 -21.18 -25.66 -8.45
CA VAL A 340 -20.50 -24.41 -8.10
C VAL A 340 -21.52 -23.34 -7.75
N SER A 341 -21.34 -22.74 -6.56
CA SER A 341 -22.05 -21.51 -6.16
C SER A 341 -21.07 -20.44 -5.72
N PHE A 342 -21.44 -19.19 -6.00
CA PHE A 342 -20.59 -18.03 -5.66
C PHE A 342 -21.40 -16.76 -5.44
N SER A 343 -20.95 -15.94 -4.48
CA SER A 343 -21.54 -14.65 -4.12
C SER A 343 -20.48 -13.56 -4.11
N TYR A 344 -20.82 -12.37 -4.62
CA TYR A 344 -20.09 -11.17 -4.27
C TYR A 344 -20.73 -10.60 -2.99
N ASP A 345 -20.01 -10.59 -1.91
CA ASP A 345 -20.51 -10.24 -0.58
C ASP A 345 -21.78 -11.05 -0.20
N LYS A 346 -22.94 -10.40 -0.10
CA LYS A 346 -24.22 -11.02 0.26
C LYS A 346 -25.08 -11.40 -0.95
N ARG A 347 -24.67 -11.04 -2.17
CA ARG A 347 -25.47 -11.28 -3.37
C ARG A 347 -24.95 -12.51 -4.12
N LYS A 348 -25.77 -13.57 -4.13
CA LYS A 348 -25.50 -14.78 -4.92
C LYS A 348 -25.57 -14.46 -6.41
N ILE A 349 -24.50 -14.79 -7.14
CA ILE A 349 -24.35 -14.52 -8.58
C ILE A 349 -24.34 -15.82 -9.38
N ILE A 350 -23.73 -16.88 -8.85
CA ILE A 350 -23.71 -18.22 -9.43
C ILE A 350 -24.41 -19.15 -8.44
N ASP A 351 -25.34 -19.96 -8.92
CA ASP A 351 -26.19 -20.82 -8.12
C ASP A 351 -26.26 -22.23 -8.70
N ASP A 352 -25.49 -23.14 -8.10
CA ASP A 352 -25.47 -24.57 -8.39
C ASP A 352 -25.17 -24.89 -9.88
N ILE A 353 -24.08 -24.33 -10.43
CA ILE A 353 -23.67 -24.58 -11.80
C ILE A 353 -22.77 -25.82 -11.87
N SER A 354 -23.15 -26.75 -12.76
CA SER A 354 -22.30 -27.84 -13.20
C SER A 354 -22.08 -27.76 -14.73
N LEU A 355 -20.81 -27.78 -15.16
CA LEU A 355 -20.40 -27.59 -16.54
C LEU A 355 -19.14 -28.40 -16.83
N SER A 356 -19.07 -29.00 -18.00
CA SER A 356 -17.85 -29.63 -18.52
C SER A 356 -17.43 -28.94 -19.82
N VAL A 357 -16.15 -28.55 -19.88
CA VAL A 357 -15.50 -27.98 -21.06
C VAL A 357 -14.38 -28.91 -21.47
N PRO A 358 -14.59 -29.76 -22.50
CA PRO A 358 -13.57 -30.67 -22.98
C PRO A 358 -12.38 -29.93 -23.61
N GLN A 359 -11.18 -30.48 -23.50
CA GLN A 359 -10.01 -29.90 -24.15
C GLN A 359 -10.18 -29.80 -25.67
N LYS A 360 -9.57 -28.77 -26.27
CA LYS A 360 -9.61 -28.48 -27.72
C LYS A 360 -11.03 -28.28 -28.29
N THR A 361 -11.96 -27.88 -27.46
CA THR A 361 -13.31 -27.45 -27.86
C THR A 361 -13.56 -25.98 -27.61
N THR A 362 -14.51 -25.45 -28.36
CA THR A 362 -14.98 -24.06 -28.17
C THR A 362 -16.30 -24.05 -27.42
N THR A 363 -16.31 -23.49 -26.23
CA THR A 363 -17.52 -23.26 -25.41
C THR A 363 -17.90 -21.80 -25.44
N ALA A 364 -19.07 -21.49 -25.98
CA ALA A 364 -19.63 -20.14 -26.00
C ALA A 364 -20.61 -19.93 -24.83
N ILE A 365 -20.36 -18.94 -23.99
CA ILE A 365 -21.25 -18.54 -22.90
C ILE A 365 -22.08 -17.35 -23.36
N VAL A 366 -23.40 -17.51 -23.37
CA VAL A 366 -24.36 -16.48 -23.80
C VAL A 366 -25.41 -16.23 -22.73
N GLY A 367 -26.14 -15.13 -22.81
CA GLY A 367 -27.21 -14.80 -21.86
C GLY A 367 -27.34 -13.30 -21.63
N PRO A 368 -28.36 -12.86 -20.88
CA PRO A 368 -28.60 -11.45 -20.59
C PRO A 368 -27.45 -10.81 -19.79
N SER A 369 -27.35 -9.46 -19.87
CA SER A 369 -26.42 -8.73 -19.03
C SER A 369 -26.73 -8.95 -17.56
N GLY A 370 -25.70 -9.10 -16.74
CA GLY A 370 -25.85 -9.43 -15.31
C GLY A 370 -26.23 -10.88 -15.00
N GLY A 371 -26.30 -11.77 -16.01
CA GLY A 371 -26.64 -13.20 -15.82
C GLY A 371 -25.55 -14.04 -15.12
N GLY A 372 -24.31 -13.54 -14.96
CA GLY A 372 -23.21 -14.24 -14.30
C GLY A 372 -22.13 -14.77 -15.26
N LYS A 373 -22.15 -14.40 -16.56
CA LYS A 373 -21.21 -14.90 -17.58
C LYS A 373 -19.73 -14.65 -17.26
N SER A 374 -19.36 -13.39 -17.05
CA SER A 374 -17.96 -13.00 -16.72
C SER A 374 -17.54 -13.58 -15.36
N THR A 375 -18.46 -13.63 -14.39
CA THR A 375 -18.21 -14.27 -13.10
C THR A 375 -17.87 -15.75 -13.27
N LEU A 376 -18.58 -16.48 -14.16
CA LEU A 376 -18.30 -17.89 -14.42
C LEU A 376 -16.90 -18.09 -15.03
N CYS A 377 -16.50 -17.24 -15.99
CA CYS A 377 -15.13 -17.25 -16.54
C CYS A 377 -14.07 -16.96 -15.47
N ASN A 378 -14.34 -16.00 -14.59
CA ASN A 378 -13.44 -15.63 -13.51
C ASN A 378 -13.27 -16.77 -12.48
N LEU A 379 -14.32 -17.54 -12.20
CA LEU A 379 -14.26 -18.71 -11.32
C LEU A 379 -13.47 -19.86 -11.96
N ILE A 380 -13.63 -20.08 -13.27
CA ILE A 380 -12.85 -21.07 -14.02
C ILE A 380 -11.34 -20.77 -13.92
N ALA A 381 -10.99 -19.50 -14.01
CA ALA A 381 -9.61 -19.03 -13.90
C ALA A 381 -9.11 -18.86 -12.45
N ARG A 382 -9.97 -19.14 -11.47
CA ARG A 382 -9.66 -18.91 -10.06
C ARG A 382 -9.25 -17.46 -9.75
N PHE A 383 -9.88 -16.46 -10.37
CA PHE A 383 -9.77 -15.07 -9.91
C PHE A 383 -10.51 -14.85 -8.59
N TRP A 384 -11.37 -15.82 -8.24
CA TRP A 384 -12.12 -15.96 -7.01
C TRP A 384 -12.24 -17.41 -6.63
N ASP A 385 -12.22 -17.73 -5.36
CA ASP A 385 -12.58 -19.06 -4.88
C ASP A 385 -14.11 -19.22 -4.81
N VAL A 386 -14.60 -20.39 -5.10
CA VAL A 386 -16.03 -20.70 -5.03
C VAL A 386 -16.49 -20.86 -3.59
N ASP A 387 -17.73 -20.43 -3.27
CA ASP A 387 -18.33 -20.58 -1.95
C ASP A 387 -18.67 -22.06 -1.65
N SER A 388 -19.13 -22.79 -2.67
CA SER A 388 -19.42 -24.23 -2.60
C SER A 388 -19.23 -24.89 -3.95
N GLY A 389 -19.08 -26.21 -3.95
CA GLY A 389 -18.72 -26.99 -5.14
C GLY A 389 -17.22 -26.93 -5.41
N GLU A 390 -16.84 -27.35 -6.61
CA GLU A 390 -15.43 -27.37 -7.03
C GLU A 390 -15.27 -27.05 -8.51
N VAL A 391 -14.11 -26.50 -8.86
CA VAL A 391 -13.63 -26.31 -10.22
C VAL A 391 -12.36 -27.13 -10.38
N THR A 392 -12.30 -27.99 -11.40
CA THR A 392 -11.12 -28.81 -11.69
C THR A 392 -10.55 -28.52 -13.06
N LEU A 393 -9.22 -28.55 -13.17
CA LEU A 393 -8.45 -28.52 -14.41
C LEU A 393 -7.64 -29.82 -14.50
N GLY A 394 -7.83 -30.58 -15.58
CA GLY A 394 -7.16 -31.88 -15.74
C GLY A 394 -7.51 -32.88 -14.63
N GLY A 395 -8.68 -32.75 -14.01
CA GLY A 395 -9.12 -33.61 -12.90
C GLY A 395 -8.59 -33.20 -11.52
N VAL A 396 -7.75 -32.16 -11.42
CA VAL A 396 -7.22 -31.63 -10.15
C VAL A 396 -7.94 -30.34 -9.80
N ASN A 397 -8.31 -30.16 -8.52
CA ASN A 397 -8.96 -28.94 -8.06
C ASN A 397 -8.05 -27.73 -8.30
N VAL A 398 -8.60 -26.64 -8.85
CA VAL A 398 -7.83 -25.42 -9.12
C VAL A 398 -7.24 -24.81 -7.85
N LYS A 399 -7.79 -25.11 -6.68
CA LYS A 399 -7.26 -24.67 -5.37
C LYS A 399 -5.93 -25.33 -5.01
N ASP A 400 -5.63 -26.51 -5.56
CA ASP A 400 -4.40 -27.25 -5.27
C ASP A 400 -3.20 -26.77 -6.09
N TYR A 401 -3.46 -26.03 -7.18
CA TYR A 401 -2.41 -25.43 -8.00
C TYR A 401 -1.80 -24.22 -7.32
N SER A 402 -0.49 -24.03 -7.44
CA SER A 402 0.09 -22.71 -7.22
C SER A 402 -0.48 -21.72 -8.26
N MET A 403 -0.65 -20.46 -7.87
CA MET A 403 -1.24 -19.46 -8.77
C MET A 403 -0.44 -19.32 -10.08
N ASN A 404 0.89 -19.39 -10.01
CA ASN A 404 1.74 -19.35 -11.19
C ASN A 404 1.52 -20.56 -12.11
N SER A 405 1.46 -21.77 -11.54
CA SER A 405 1.21 -23.00 -12.30
C SER A 405 -0.19 -22.99 -12.94
N LEU A 406 -1.22 -22.55 -12.20
CA LEU A 406 -2.57 -22.44 -12.73
C LEU A 406 -2.63 -21.40 -13.88
N MET A 407 -2.11 -20.19 -13.64
CA MET A 407 -2.16 -19.11 -14.62
C MET A 407 -1.34 -19.39 -15.87
N SER A 408 -0.31 -20.25 -15.82
CA SER A 408 0.44 -20.66 -17.02
C SER A 408 -0.45 -21.38 -18.05
N ASN A 409 -1.56 -22.00 -17.61
CA ASN A 409 -2.47 -22.72 -18.48
C ASN A 409 -3.54 -21.85 -19.16
N PHE A 410 -3.66 -20.57 -18.76
CA PHE A 410 -4.68 -19.67 -19.28
C PHE A 410 -4.09 -18.48 -20.04
N SER A 411 -4.66 -18.12 -21.18
CA SER A 411 -4.50 -16.82 -21.84
C SER A 411 -5.82 -16.07 -21.79
N PHE A 412 -5.75 -14.75 -21.54
CA PHE A 412 -6.94 -13.90 -21.42
C PHE A 412 -6.92 -12.80 -22.47
N VAL A 413 -8.10 -12.55 -23.07
CA VAL A 413 -8.38 -11.35 -23.81
C VAL A 413 -9.61 -10.70 -23.18
N PHE A 414 -9.38 -9.64 -22.40
CA PHE A 414 -10.42 -8.94 -21.65
C PHE A 414 -11.22 -7.98 -22.56
N GLN A 415 -12.44 -7.68 -22.16
CA GLN A 415 -13.29 -6.69 -22.80
C GLN A 415 -12.66 -5.29 -22.79
N SER A 416 -12.12 -4.88 -21.64
CA SER A 416 -11.39 -3.63 -21.47
C SER A 416 -9.90 -3.91 -21.43
N VAL A 417 -9.20 -3.55 -22.51
CA VAL A 417 -7.76 -3.77 -22.63
C VAL A 417 -7.00 -2.67 -21.92
N TYR A 418 -6.13 -3.06 -20.99
CA TYR A 418 -5.16 -2.17 -20.37
C TYR A 418 -3.78 -2.37 -20.99
N LEU A 419 -3.16 -1.27 -21.43
CA LEU A 419 -1.78 -1.23 -21.91
C LEU A 419 -0.96 -0.39 -20.93
N PHE A 420 0.22 -0.90 -20.58
CA PHE A 420 1.13 -0.19 -19.69
C PHE A 420 1.86 0.93 -20.43
N ALA A 421 2.24 1.98 -19.70
CA ALA A 421 3.06 3.08 -20.21
C ALA A 421 4.50 2.57 -20.48
N ASP A 422 4.68 1.88 -21.60
CA ASP A 422 5.91 1.24 -22.03
C ASP A 422 5.89 1.10 -23.56
N THR A 423 6.93 0.57 -24.17
CA THR A 423 6.98 0.29 -25.60
C THR A 423 5.91 -0.73 -26.03
N ILE A 424 5.52 -0.73 -27.29
CA ILE A 424 4.62 -1.73 -27.85
C ILE A 424 5.25 -3.12 -27.72
N GLU A 425 6.56 -3.23 -27.99
CA GLU A 425 7.31 -4.49 -27.83
C GLU A 425 7.16 -5.05 -26.41
N ASN A 426 7.46 -4.25 -25.39
CA ASN A 426 7.35 -4.65 -24.00
C ASN A 426 5.90 -5.02 -23.64
N ASN A 427 4.92 -4.27 -24.14
CA ASN A 427 3.52 -4.60 -23.96
C ASN A 427 3.13 -5.97 -24.54
N ILE A 428 3.71 -6.41 -25.64
CA ILE A 428 3.49 -7.76 -26.20
C ILE A 428 4.28 -8.81 -25.40
N LYS A 429 5.51 -8.49 -24.96
CA LYS A 429 6.37 -9.35 -24.13
C LYS A 429 5.78 -9.67 -22.74
N PHE A 430 4.71 -8.98 -22.30
CA PHE A 430 3.97 -9.43 -21.10
C PHE A 430 3.46 -10.88 -21.21
N GLY A 431 3.25 -11.39 -22.40
CA GLY A 431 2.92 -12.82 -22.62
C GLY A 431 4.08 -13.75 -22.29
N ARG A 432 5.32 -13.34 -22.61
CA ARG A 432 6.58 -14.06 -22.34
C ARG A 432 7.73 -13.07 -22.36
N GLN A 433 8.32 -12.78 -21.20
CA GLN A 433 9.30 -11.70 -21.00
C GLN A 433 10.64 -11.92 -21.70
N ASP A 434 11.05 -13.17 -21.87
CA ASP A 434 12.29 -13.61 -22.52
C ASP A 434 12.20 -13.75 -24.05
N ALA A 435 11.05 -13.38 -24.65
CA ALA A 435 10.84 -13.46 -26.08
C ALA A 435 11.80 -12.56 -26.87
N SER A 436 12.30 -13.05 -28.01
CA SER A 436 13.10 -12.24 -28.93
C SER A 436 12.24 -11.23 -29.70
N HIS A 437 12.88 -10.25 -30.32
CA HIS A 437 12.18 -9.28 -31.19
C HIS A 437 11.45 -9.97 -32.34
N GLU A 438 12.09 -10.98 -32.97
CA GLU A 438 11.53 -11.74 -34.07
C GLU A 438 10.26 -12.49 -33.66
N GLU A 439 10.24 -13.07 -32.47
CA GLU A 439 9.06 -13.75 -31.90
C GLU A 439 7.92 -12.76 -31.63
N VAL A 440 8.25 -11.55 -31.16
CA VAL A 440 7.27 -10.47 -30.97
C VAL A 440 6.66 -10.06 -32.30
N VAL A 441 7.48 -9.86 -33.34
CA VAL A 441 7.03 -9.54 -34.69
C VAL A 441 6.14 -10.64 -35.27
N GLU A 442 6.48 -11.91 -35.05
CA GLU A 442 5.66 -13.04 -35.50
C GLU A 442 4.29 -13.06 -34.78
N ALA A 443 4.27 -12.87 -33.45
CA ALA A 443 3.03 -12.78 -32.70
C ALA A 443 2.17 -11.58 -33.17
N ALA A 444 2.79 -10.43 -33.44
CA ALA A 444 2.12 -9.25 -33.94
C ALA A 444 1.53 -9.45 -35.35
N LYS A 445 2.22 -10.19 -36.24
CA LYS A 445 1.69 -10.57 -37.55
C LYS A 445 0.46 -11.48 -37.41
N LYS A 446 0.51 -12.50 -36.56
CA LYS A 446 -0.62 -13.39 -36.27
C LYS A 446 -1.81 -12.63 -35.66
N ALA A 447 -1.54 -11.61 -34.86
CA ALA A 447 -2.56 -10.74 -34.27
C ALA A 447 -3.01 -9.57 -35.19
N CYS A 448 -2.58 -9.54 -36.44
CA CYS A 448 -2.89 -8.48 -37.40
C CYS A 448 -2.57 -7.05 -36.90
N CYS A 449 -1.53 -6.90 -36.06
CA CYS A 449 -1.12 -5.61 -35.54
C CYS A 449 0.23 -5.12 -36.10
N HIS A 450 0.99 -5.97 -36.80
CA HIS A 450 2.29 -5.61 -37.37
C HIS A 450 2.23 -4.38 -38.30
N ASP A 451 1.23 -4.34 -39.18
CA ASP A 451 1.15 -3.32 -40.23
C ASP A 451 0.89 -1.91 -39.68
N PHE A 452 0.08 -1.76 -38.64
CA PHE A 452 -0.11 -0.46 -38.00
C PHE A 452 1.09 -0.09 -37.12
N ILE A 453 1.71 -1.06 -36.42
CA ILE A 453 2.89 -0.81 -35.60
C ILE A 453 4.05 -0.31 -36.47
N SER A 454 4.28 -0.95 -37.63
CA SER A 454 5.36 -0.59 -38.54
C SER A 454 5.17 0.78 -39.20
N LYS A 455 3.97 1.35 -39.17
CA LYS A 455 3.68 2.71 -39.67
C LYS A 455 3.93 3.79 -38.62
N LEU A 456 4.11 3.42 -37.36
CA LEU A 456 4.44 4.37 -36.31
C LEU A 456 5.88 4.85 -36.46
N PRO A 457 6.22 6.09 -36.09
CA PRO A 457 7.55 6.66 -36.26
C PRO A 457 8.66 5.79 -35.65
N ASP A 458 8.44 5.23 -34.45
CA ASP A 458 9.39 4.40 -33.72
C ASP A 458 9.03 2.90 -33.77
N GLY A 459 8.07 2.50 -34.60
CA GLY A 459 7.66 1.11 -34.76
C GLY A 459 7.32 0.42 -33.42
N TYR A 460 7.98 -0.70 -33.13
CA TYR A 460 7.80 -1.46 -31.89
C TYR A 460 8.35 -0.77 -30.63
N ASP A 461 9.27 0.19 -30.80
CA ASP A 461 9.84 0.99 -29.70
C ASP A 461 8.93 2.19 -29.35
N THR A 462 7.82 2.37 -30.06
CA THR A 462 6.84 3.42 -29.75
C THR A 462 6.32 3.25 -28.33
N VAL A 463 6.55 4.27 -27.49
CA VAL A 463 6.05 4.30 -26.12
C VAL A 463 4.57 4.69 -26.13
N ILE A 464 3.75 3.83 -25.55
CA ILE A 464 2.31 4.07 -25.41
C ILE A 464 2.06 4.81 -24.10
N GLY A 465 1.18 5.82 -24.13
CA GLY A 465 0.70 6.47 -22.91
C GLY A 465 -0.09 5.51 -22.01
N GLU A 466 -0.29 5.92 -20.77
CA GLU A 466 -1.04 5.14 -19.77
C GLU A 466 -2.42 4.71 -20.30
N GLY A 467 -2.77 3.45 -20.11
CA GLY A 467 -4.00 2.86 -20.63
C GLY A 467 -4.09 2.82 -22.16
N GLY A 468 -2.97 3.07 -22.89
CA GLY A 468 -2.94 3.09 -24.36
C GLY A 468 -3.62 4.32 -24.97
N ALA A 469 -3.57 5.47 -24.32
CA ALA A 469 -4.31 6.69 -24.69
C ALA A 469 -4.15 7.12 -26.17
N THR A 470 -3.06 6.72 -26.81
CA THR A 470 -2.74 7.09 -28.22
C THR A 470 -3.27 6.10 -29.27
N LEU A 471 -3.80 4.94 -28.85
CA LEU A 471 -4.26 3.88 -29.75
C LEU A 471 -5.78 3.78 -29.79
N SER A 472 -6.33 3.41 -30.95
CA SER A 472 -7.74 3.09 -31.12
C SER A 472 -8.14 1.82 -30.33
N GLY A 473 -9.41 1.63 -30.05
CA GLY A 473 -9.91 0.44 -29.36
C GLY A 473 -9.54 -0.87 -30.06
N GLY A 474 -9.59 -0.91 -31.38
CA GLY A 474 -9.22 -2.09 -32.18
C GLY A 474 -7.72 -2.38 -32.16
N GLU A 475 -6.86 -1.36 -32.17
CA GLU A 475 -5.40 -1.53 -32.04
C GLU A 475 -5.02 -2.08 -30.66
N LYS A 476 -5.61 -1.53 -29.57
CA LYS A 476 -5.44 -2.06 -28.22
C LYS A 476 -5.82 -3.53 -28.13
N GLN A 477 -6.96 -3.89 -28.72
CA GLN A 477 -7.46 -5.26 -28.71
C GLN A 477 -6.52 -6.22 -29.45
N ARG A 478 -6.00 -5.83 -30.63
CA ARG A 478 -5.02 -6.64 -31.36
C ARG A 478 -3.70 -6.80 -30.61
N ILE A 479 -3.23 -5.80 -29.90
CA ILE A 479 -2.06 -5.93 -29.00
C ILE A 479 -2.36 -6.91 -27.86
N SER A 480 -3.56 -6.88 -27.28
CA SER A 480 -3.96 -7.84 -26.26
C SER A 480 -4.00 -9.28 -26.77
N ILE A 481 -4.45 -9.46 -28.01
CA ILE A 481 -4.41 -10.76 -28.70
C ILE A 481 -2.95 -11.20 -28.95
N ALA A 482 -2.07 -10.27 -29.37
CA ALA A 482 -0.65 -10.56 -29.54
C ALA A 482 0.01 -11.04 -28.21
N ARG A 483 -0.35 -10.43 -27.07
CA ARG A 483 0.04 -10.90 -25.73
C ARG A 483 -0.40 -12.35 -25.48
N ALA A 484 -1.66 -12.66 -25.80
CA ALA A 484 -2.22 -13.99 -25.60
C ALA A 484 -1.57 -15.03 -26.53
N ILE A 485 -1.26 -14.68 -27.79
CA ILE A 485 -0.51 -15.51 -28.74
C ILE A 485 0.92 -15.74 -28.22
N MET A 486 1.60 -14.69 -27.73
CA MET A 486 2.95 -14.77 -27.19
C MET A 486 3.01 -15.72 -25.97
N LYS A 487 2.01 -15.65 -25.08
CA LYS A 487 1.89 -16.55 -23.92
C LYS A 487 1.69 -18.01 -24.32
N ASN A 488 0.98 -18.25 -25.40
CA ASN A 488 0.70 -19.56 -26.01
C ASN A 488 0.12 -20.60 -25.03
N ALA A 489 -0.73 -20.17 -24.08
CA ALA A 489 -1.38 -21.10 -23.14
C ALA A 489 -2.38 -22.04 -23.85
N PRO A 490 -2.62 -23.25 -23.31
CA PRO A 490 -3.53 -24.25 -23.90
C PRO A 490 -5.01 -23.88 -23.79
N ILE A 491 -5.37 -23.01 -22.85
CA ILE A 491 -6.75 -22.54 -22.64
C ILE A 491 -6.80 -21.04 -22.89
N VAL A 492 -7.78 -20.61 -23.67
CA VAL A 492 -8.02 -19.19 -24.00
C VAL A 492 -9.39 -18.77 -23.50
N ILE A 493 -9.42 -17.71 -22.69
CA ILE A 493 -10.67 -17.07 -22.25
C ILE A 493 -10.80 -15.73 -22.96
N LEU A 494 -11.90 -15.58 -23.72
CA LEU A 494 -12.23 -14.39 -24.48
C LEU A 494 -13.47 -13.72 -23.87
N ASP A 495 -13.31 -12.54 -23.27
CA ASP A 495 -14.44 -11.76 -22.76
C ASP A 495 -14.75 -10.61 -23.74
N GLU A 496 -15.81 -10.78 -24.52
CA GLU A 496 -16.31 -9.80 -25.50
C GLU A 496 -15.23 -9.19 -26.42
N ALA A 497 -14.22 -9.97 -26.79
CA ALA A 497 -13.03 -9.52 -27.51
C ALA A 497 -13.31 -8.71 -28.79
N THR A 498 -14.53 -8.73 -29.31
CA THR A 498 -14.96 -8.05 -30.55
C THR A 498 -16.00 -6.95 -30.34
N ALA A 499 -16.36 -6.60 -29.09
CA ALA A 499 -17.23 -5.47 -28.80
C ALA A 499 -16.48 -4.14 -29.02
N ASN A 500 -17.16 -3.12 -29.54
CA ASN A 500 -16.62 -1.76 -29.73
C ASN A 500 -15.50 -1.59 -30.79
N VAL A 501 -15.46 -2.46 -31.81
CA VAL A 501 -14.52 -2.33 -32.94
C VAL A 501 -15.27 -1.88 -34.18
N ASP A 502 -14.68 -0.92 -34.92
CA ASP A 502 -15.21 -0.44 -36.18
C ASP A 502 -15.32 -1.56 -37.20
N PRO A 503 -16.35 -1.54 -38.08
CA PRO A 503 -16.58 -2.58 -39.09
C PRO A 503 -15.36 -2.84 -40.00
N GLU A 504 -14.56 -1.83 -40.28
CA GLU A 504 -13.35 -1.94 -41.10
C GLU A 504 -12.27 -2.80 -40.46
N ASN A 505 -12.14 -2.72 -39.15
CA ASN A 505 -11.17 -3.51 -38.33
C ASN A 505 -11.72 -4.88 -37.87
N GLU A 506 -13.01 -5.17 -38.14
CA GLU A 506 -13.65 -6.42 -37.68
C GLU A 506 -13.01 -7.67 -38.29
N LYS A 507 -12.66 -7.61 -39.58
CA LYS A 507 -12.04 -8.75 -40.28
C LYS A 507 -10.68 -9.08 -39.71
N GLU A 508 -9.80 -8.09 -39.57
CA GLU A 508 -8.47 -8.28 -39.01
C GLU A 508 -8.52 -8.82 -37.57
N LEU A 509 -9.49 -8.33 -36.78
CA LEU A 509 -9.68 -8.81 -35.42
C LEU A 509 -10.16 -10.27 -35.38
N MET A 510 -11.04 -10.67 -36.28
CA MET A 510 -11.49 -12.06 -36.39
C MET A 510 -10.35 -12.98 -36.84
N ASP A 511 -9.56 -12.57 -37.84
CA ASP A 511 -8.38 -13.31 -38.28
C ASP A 511 -7.36 -13.51 -37.15
N ALA A 512 -7.18 -12.48 -36.31
CA ALA A 512 -6.34 -12.54 -35.11
C ALA A 512 -6.89 -13.50 -34.05
N VAL A 513 -8.20 -13.50 -33.82
CA VAL A 513 -8.85 -14.44 -32.89
C VAL A 513 -8.75 -15.87 -33.42
N ASP A 514 -8.96 -16.10 -34.70
CA ASP A 514 -8.83 -17.42 -35.32
C ASP A 514 -7.39 -17.96 -35.21
N ALA A 515 -6.39 -17.09 -35.37
CA ALA A 515 -4.99 -17.44 -35.18
C ALA A 515 -4.68 -17.81 -33.72
N LEU A 516 -5.25 -17.08 -32.76
CA LEU A 516 -5.07 -17.34 -31.31
C LEU A 516 -5.70 -18.68 -30.88
N THR A 517 -6.87 -19.01 -31.44
CA THR A 517 -7.73 -20.10 -30.95
C THR A 517 -7.43 -21.47 -31.57
N LYS A 518 -6.56 -21.51 -32.57
CA LYS A 518 -6.23 -22.75 -33.29
C LYS A 518 -5.65 -23.83 -32.34
N GLU A 519 -6.28 -25.03 -32.32
CA GLU A 519 -5.90 -26.21 -31.54
C GLU A 519 -5.91 -25.97 -30.00
N LYS A 520 -6.66 -24.99 -29.50
CA LYS A 520 -6.75 -24.65 -28.07
C LYS A 520 -8.16 -24.92 -27.53
N THR A 521 -8.25 -24.99 -26.21
CA THR A 521 -9.55 -25.00 -25.51
C THR A 521 -10.01 -23.54 -25.37
N ILE A 522 -11.22 -23.24 -25.83
CA ILE A 522 -11.71 -21.87 -25.89
C ILE A 522 -12.96 -21.73 -25.04
N ILE A 523 -12.96 -20.74 -24.16
CA ILE A 523 -14.13 -20.27 -23.43
C ILE A 523 -14.38 -18.84 -23.85
N MET A 524 -15.53 -18.55 -24.46
CA MET A 524 -15.81 -17.20 -24.89
C MET A 524 -17.14 -16.70 -24.37
N ILE A 525 -17.17 -15.46 -23.91
CA ILE A 525 -18.40 -14.70 -23.70
C ILE A 525 -18.72 -14.03 -25.03
N ALA A 526 -19.77 -14.50 -25.67
CA ALA A 526 -20.05 -14.10 -27.03
C ALA A 526 -21.30 -13.20 -27.13
N HIS A 527 -21.11 -12.06 -27.76
CA HIS A 527 -22.19 -11.15 -28.14
C HIS A 527 -22.45 -11.14 -29.66
N ARG A 528 -21.65 -11.84 -30.46
CA ARG A 528 -21.78 -11.91 -31.93
C ARG A 528 -22.22 -13.28 -32.40
N LEU A 529 -23.27 -13.30 -33.24
CA LEU A 529 -23.89 -14.53 -33.75
C LEU A 529 -22.92 -15.40 -34.55
N LYS A 530 -22.03 -14.79 -35.33
CA LYS A 530 -21.07 -15.52 -36.17
C LYS A 530 -20.17 -16.43 -35.34
N THR A 531 -19.66 -15.93 -34.23
CA THR A 531 -18.74 -16.67 -33.35
C THR A 531 -19.46 -17.78 -32.57
N VAL A 532 -20.71 -17.50 -32.14
CA VAL A 532 -21.51 -18.49 -31.37
C VAL A 532 -21.95 -19.69 -32.23
N ARG A 533 -22.24 -19.48 -33.52
CA ARG A 533 -22.75 -20.54 -34.42
C ARG A 533 -21.78 -21.70 -34.61
N HIS A 534 -20.49 -21.42 -34.54
CA HIS A 534 -19.42 -22.41 -34.78
C HIS A 534 -18.88 -23.03 -33.49
N ALA A 535 -19.42 -22.65 -32.32
CA ALA A 535 -19.00 -23.24 -31.05
C ALA A 535 -19.48 -24.71 -30.95
N ASP A 536 -18.59 -25.59 -30.44
CA ASP A 536 -18.91 -26.99 -30.19
C ASP A 536 -19.98 -27.12 -29.11
N GLN A 537 -20.00 -26.18 -28.17
CA GLN A 537 -20.95 -26.12 -27.09
C GLN A 537 -21.38 -24.67 -26.84
N ILE A 538 -22.66 -24.45 -26.62
CA ILE A 538 -23.25 -23.19 -26.21
C ILE A 538 -23.90 -23.38 -24.86
N VAL A 539 -23.55 -22.51 -23.90
CA VAL A 539 -24.07 -22.50 -22.53
C VAL A 539 -24.83 -21.20 -22.32
N VAL A 540 -26.11 -21.28 -22.03
CA VAL A 540 -26.96 -20.11 -21.76
C VAL A 540 -27.07 -19.90 -20.26
N VAL A 541 -26.52 -18.79 -19.78
CA VAL A 541 -26.52 -18.45 -18.36
C VAL A 541 -27.53 -17.32 -18.12
N ASP A 542 -28.49 -17.56 -17.22
CA ASP A 542 -29.45 -16.55 -16.76
C ASP A 542 -29.63 -16.66 -15.23
N LYS A 543 -29.59 -15.51 -14.56
CA LYS A 543 -29.75 -15.40 -13.10
C LYS A 543 -28.89 -16.39 -12.31
N GLY A 544 -27.66 -16.59 -12.77
CA GLY A 544 -26.68 -17.44 -12.10
C GLY A 544 -26.84 -18.94 -12.33
N LYS A 545 -27.70 -19.37 -13.26
CA LYS A 545 -27.95 -20.78 -13.58
C LYS A 545 -27.73 -21.05 -15.07
N ILE A 546 -27.32 -22.28 -15.41
CA ILE A 546 -27.37 -22.76 -16.79
C ILE A 546 -28.81 -23.15 -17.10
N VAL A 547 -29.44 -22.40 -18.01
CA VAL A 547 -30.85 -22.63 -18.40
C VAL A 547 -30.99 -23.41 -19.70
N GLN A 548 -30.00 -23.35 -20.58
CA GLN A 548 -29.95 -24.11 -21.81
C GLN A 548 -28.49 -24.50 -22.14
N GLN A 549 -28.26 -25.66 -22.72
CA GLN A 549 -26.94 -26.12 -23.14
C GLN A 549 -27.07 -27.04 -24.38
N GLY A 550 -26.21 -26.88 -25.37
CA GLY A 550 -26.21 -27.65 -26.58
C GLY A 550 -25.50 -26.98 -27.73
N THR A 551 -25.61 -27.56 -28.95
CA THR A 551 -25.13 -26.92 -30.19
C THR A 551 -26.11 -25.85 -30.71
N HIS A 552 -25.66 -25.03 -31.64
CA HIS A 552 -26.53 -24.06 -32.31
C HIS A 552 -27.81 -24.67 -32.86
N GLU A 553 -27.69 -25.83 -33.58
CA GLU A 553 -28.82 -26.51 -34.20
C GLU A 553 -29.80 -27.08 -33.17
N GLN A 554 -29.30 -27.59 -32.04
CA GLN A 554 -30.13 -28.11 -30.97
C GLN A 554 -30.91 -27.00 -30.26
N LEU A 555 -30.23 -25.91 -29.95
CA LEU A 555 -30.83 -24.78 -29.23
C LEU A 555 -31.81 -23.95 -30.09
N MET A 556 -31.61 -23.91 -31.40
CA MET A 556 -32.58 -23.27 -32.33
C MET A 556 -33.91 -24.04 -32.45
N LYS A 557 -33.91 -25.33 -32.17
CA LYS A 557 -35.14 -26.16 -32.12
C LYS A 557 -35.93 -26.01 -30.82
N GLN A 558 -35.30 -25.41 -29.80
CA GLN A 558 -35.92 -25.21 -28.48
C GLN A 558 -36.41 -23.78 -28.32
N GLU A 559 -37.62 -23.62 -27.77
CA GLU A 559 -38.06 -22.29 -27.33
C GLU A 559 -37.24 -21.89 -26.09
N GLY A 560 -36.64 -20.69 -26.11
CA GLY A 560 -35.83 -20.27 -24.99
C GLY A 560 -35.09 -18.97 -25.22
N ILE A 561 -34.16 -18.67 -24.30
CA ILE A 561 -33.35 -17.43 -24.32
C ILE A 561 -32.45 -17.40 -25.55
N TYR A 562 -31.86 -18.55 -25.93
CA TYR A 562 -30.95 -18.61 -27.07
C TYR A 562 -31.64 -18.23 -28.38
N LYS A 563 -32.79 -18.83 -28.66
CA LYS A 563 -33.53 -18.54 -29.89
C LYS A 563 -33.94 -17.07 -29.97
N ARG A 564 -34.46 -16.53 -28.86
CA ARG A 564 -34.79 -15.09 -28.78
C ARG A 564 -33.56 -14.19 -28.99
N PHE A 565 -32.40 -14.58 -28.46
CA PHE A 565 -31.14 -13.86 -28.67
C PHE A 565 -30.73 -13.88 -30.15
N VAL A 566 -30.84 -15.02 -30.84
CA VAL A 566 -30.53 -15.17 -32.27
C VAL A 566 -31.51 -14.35 -33.12
N ASP A 567 -32.81 -14.46 -32.87
CA ASP A 567 -33.87 -13.76 -33.62
C ASP A 567 -33.75 -12.24 -33.49
N ALA A 568 -33.52 -11.74 -32.26
CA ALA A 568 -33.32 -10.29 -32.03
C ALA A 568 -32.09 -9.74 -32.78
N ARG A 569 -31.00 -10.55 -32.85
CA ARG A 569 -29.78 -10.15 -33.56
C ARG A 569 -29.95 -10.21 -35.08
N GLN A 570 -30.69 -11.18 -35.63
CA GLN A 570 -31.00 -11.25 -37.05
C GLN A 570 -31.86 -10.07 -37.48
N GLN A 571 -32.86 -9.69 -36.68
CA GLN A 571 -33.68 -8.52 -36.93
C GLN A 571 -32.84 -7.22 -36.93
N ALA A 572 -31.91 -7.06 -35.98
CA ALA A 572 -31.03 -5.90 -35.91
C ALA A 572 -30.09 -5.77 -37.14
N VAL A 573 -29.65 -6.90 -37.71
CA VAL A 573 -28.84 -6.91 -38.95
C VAL A 573 -29.67 -6.57 -40.17
N SER A 574 -30.90 -7.07 -40.26
CA SER A 574 -31.81 -6.75 -41.39
C SER A 574 -32.23 -5.28 -41.41
N TRP A 575 -32.33 -4.61 -40.29
CA TRP A 575 -32.60 -3.17 -40.20
C TRP A 575 -31.45 -2.30 -40.77
N LYS A 576 -30.19 -2.76 -40.65
CA LYS A 576 -29.02 -2.05 -41.21
C LYS A 576 -28.90 -2.14 -42.75
N LEU A 577 -29.61 -3.05 -43.37
CA LEU A 577 -29.58 -3.24 -44.83
C LEU A 577 -30.70 -2.47 -45.58
N VAL A 578 -31.55 -1.72 -44.90
CA VAL A 578 -32.69 -1.00 -45.46
C VAL A 578 -32.48 0.51 -45.50
N TYR A 579 -31.28 1.01 -45.21
CA TYR A 579 -30.92 2.42 -45.37
C TYR A 579 -29.68 2.55 -46.23
#